data_0e3fe919fc019d79e2920064d434d349
#
_entry.id   0e3fe919fc019d79e2920064d434d349
#
_cell.length_a   1.000
_cell.length_b   1.000
_cell.length_c   1.000
_cell.angle_alpha   90.00
_cell.angle_beta   90.00
_cell.angle_gamma   90.00
#
_symmetry.space_group_name_H-M   'P 1'
#
loop_
_entity.id
_entity.type
_entity.pdbx_description
1 polymer ?
#
loop_
_entity_poly.entity_id
_entity_poly.type
_entity_poly.pdbx_seq_one_letter_code
_entity_poly.pdbx_strand_id
1 'polypeptide(L)'
;FGDHEDLILIHNMGAACSYCTLWADGYNGIHQHVVSRAGFVVTSPDRPGVQKKFAESRGWKFPIVSHEGTEFAADMGYVSNSGGWLPGVSVFRREGDAIKRVSDTGFSPGDDFCSLWHFFDMLPGGVGDWPHVAKKPSCCSSH
;
A
#
# COMPACT_ATOMS: atom_id res chain seq x y z
N PHE A 1 2.50 -10.67 -11.24
CA PHE A 1 2.57 -10.26 -12.65
C PHE A 1 1.36 -10.72 -13.48
N GLY A 2 0.79 -11.90 -13.19
CA GLY A 2 -0.22 -12.46 -14.06
C GLY A 2 0.31 -12.61 -15.48
N ASP A 3 -0.46 -12.15 -16.46
CA ASP A 3 -0.04 -12.18 -17.88
C ASP A 3 0.76 -10.95 -18.30
N HIS A 4 1.09 -10.08 -17.36
CA HIS A 4 1.77 -8.82 -17.67
C HIS A 4 3.28 -8.90 -17.45
N GLU A 5 4.00 -8.08 -18.18
CA GLU A 5 5.44 -7.91 -18.01
C GLU A 5 5.77 -6.95 -16.84
N ASP A 6 4.83 -6.10 -16.48
CA ASP A 6 5.00 -5.11 -15.41
C ASP A 6 4.14 -5.45 -14.21
N LEU A 7 4.67 -5.15 -13.02
CA LEU A 7 3.98 -5.34 -11.74
C LEU A 7 4.08 -4.07 -10.91
N ILE A 8 2.94 -3.61 -10.43
CA ILE A 8 2.86 -2.55 -9.43
C ILE A 8 2.70 -3.22 -8.08
N LEU A 9 3.66 -3.01 -7.19
CA LEU A 9 3.66 -3.60 -5.86
C LEU A 9 3.61 -2.50 -4.80
N ILE A 10 2.60 -2.58 -3.95
CA ILE A 10 2.41 -1.62 -2.86
C ILE A 10 3.05 -2.15 -1.60
N HIS A 11 3.87 -1.32 -0.96
CA HIS A 11 4.44 -1.59 0.36
C HIS A 11 3.50 -1.02 1.42
N ASN A 12 2.75 -1.89 2.06
CA ASN A 12 1.79 -1.55 3.09
C ASN A 12 2.38 -1.91 4.46
N MET A 13 2.18 -1.05 5.46
CA MET A 13 2.76 -1.27 6.78
C MET A 13 1.91 -2.19 7.67
N GLY A 14 0.83 -2.75 7.13
CA GLY A 14 -0.02 -3.69 7.83
C GLY A 14 -1.32 -3.10 8.34
N ALA A 15 -2.17 -3.97 8.89
CA ALA A 15 -3.50 -3.61 9.37
C ALA A 15 -3.49 -2.57 10.49
N ALA A 16 -2.39 -2.48 11.23
CA ALA A 16 -2.25 -1.51 12.31
C ALA A 16 -2.05 -0.07 11.80
N CYS A 17 -1.70 0.12 10.54
CA CYS A 17 -1.49 1.43 9.96
C CYS A 17 -2.77 1.95 9.30
N SER A 18 -3.37 2.99 9.87
CA SER A 18 -4.62 3.52 9.33
C SER A 18 -4.44 4.29 8.02
N TYR A 19 -3.31 4.96 7.83
CA TYR A 19 -3.04 5.63 6.56
C TYR A 19 -2.80 4.61 5.44
N CYS A 20 -2.09 3.54 5.71
CA CYS A 20 -1.93 2.45 4.74
C CYS A 20 -3.28 1.84 4.36
N THR A 21 -4.17 1.69 5.33
CA THR A 21 -5.53 1.21 5.10
C THR A 21 -6.31 2.18 4.21
N LEU A 22 -6.16 3.48 4.45
CA LEU A 22 -6.79 4.52 3.65
C LEU A 22 -6.34 4.44 2.19
N TRP A 23 -5.03 4.37 1.93
CA TRP A 23 -4.52 4.20 0.58
C TRP A 23 -5.06 2.94 -0.06
N ALA A 24 -5.04 1.81 0.67
CA ALA A 24 -5.50 0.53 0.16
C ALA A 24 -7.00 0.53 -0.16
N ASP A 25 -7.81 1.17 0.67
CA ASP A 25 -9.24 1.32 0.37
C ASP A 25 -9.46 2.00 -0.99
N GLY A 26 -8.62 3.00 -1.31
CA GLY A 26 -8.67 3.70 -2.59
C GLY A 26 -8.31 2.80 -3.78
N TYR A 27 -7.36 1.89 -3.59
CA TYR A 27 -6.95 0.97 -4.67
C TYR A 27 -8.08 0.03 -5.07
N ASN A 28 -8.97 -0.31 -4.15
CA ASN A 28 -10.06 -1.22 -4.44
C ASN A 28 -10.98 -0.70 -5.55
N GLY A 29 -11.12 0.62 -5.64
CA GLY A 29 -11.92 1.26 -6.69
C GLY A 29 -11.23 1.29 -8.06
N ILE A 30 -9.91 1.35 -8.09
CA ILE A 30 -9.15 1.47 -9.34
C ILE A 30 -8.49 0.17 -9.80
N HIS A 31 -8.49 -0.85 -8.96
CA HIS A 31 -7.79 -2.11 -9.20
C HIS A 31 -8.14 -2.73 -10.56
N GLN A 32 -9.42 -2.78 -10.89
CA GLN A 32 -9.85 -3.37 -12.15
C GLN A 32 -9.30 -2.64 -13.38
N HIS A 33 -9.03 -1.35 -13.25
CA HIS A 33 -8.44 -0.56 -14.33
C HIS A 33 -6.93 -0.79 -14.39
N VAL A 34 -6.28 -0.86 -13.24
CA VAL A 34 -4.84 -1.09 -13.16
C VAL A 34 -4.47 -2.43 -13.77
N VAL A 35 -5.22 -3.50 -13.44
CA VAL A 35 -4.89 -4.84 -13.93
C VAL A 35 -5.15 -5.04 -15.43
N SER A 36 -5.81 -4.10 -16.07
CA SER A 36 -5.89 -4.11 -17.53
C SER A 36 -4.56 -3.70 -18.19
N ARG A 37 -3.63 -3.13 -17.43
CA ARG A 37 -2.36 -2.61 -17.94
C ARG A 37 -1.13 -3.26 -17.31
N ALA A 38 -1.21 -3.67 -16.05
CA ALA A 38 -0.09 -4.22 -15.29
C ALA A 38 -0.61 -5.15 -14.20
N GLY A 39 0.25 -6.04 -13.70
CA GLY A 39 -0.06 -6.79 -12.49
C GLY A 39 -0.10 -5.83 -11.30
N PHE A 40 -0.85 -6.20 -10.27
CA PHE A 40 -0.99 -5.38 -9.06
C PHE A 40 -1.04 -6.28 -7.84
N VAL A 41 -0.26 -5.95 -6.82
CA VAL A 41 -0.27 -6.68 -5.56
C VAL A 41 0.06 -5.72 -4.42
N VAL A 42 -0.57 -5.96 -3.27
CA VAL A 42 -0.21 -5.28 -2.02
C VAL A 42 0.57 -6.28 -1.17
N THR A 43 1.65 -5.82 -0.56
CA THR A 43 2.44 -6.64 0.36
C THR A 43 2.49 -5.97 1.73
N SER A 44 2.49 -6.77 2.80
CA SER A 44 2.57 -6.24 4.16
C SER A 44 3.27 -7.24 5.08
N PRO A 45 3.71 -6.79 6.28
CA PRO A 45 4.38 -7.67 7.24
C PRO A 45 3.43 -8.58 8.00
N ASP A 46 2.12 -8.41 7.88
CA ASP A 46 1.15 -9.22 8.62
C ASP A 46 1.18 -10.67 8.17
N ARG A 47 0.80 -11.56 9.08
CA ARG A 47 0.63 -12.99 8.76
C ARG A 47 -0.46 -13.16 7.71
N PRO A 48 -0.35 -14.18 6.84
CA PRO A 48 -1.36 -14.41 5.80
C PRO A 48 -2.80 -14.49 6.33
N GLY A 49 -3.00 -15.16 7.46
CA GLY A 49 -4.35 -15.27 8.07
C GLY A 49 -4.90 -13.92 8.53
N VAL A 50 -4.04 -13.06 9.08
CA VAL A 50 -4.42 -11.70 9.50
C VAL A 50 -4.75 -10.85 8.29
N GLN A 51 -3.92 -10.92 7.25
CA GLN A 51 -4.16 -10.20 5.99
C GLN A 51 -5.50 -10.59 5.37
N LYS A 52 -5.79 -11.88 5.32
CA LYS A 52 -7.02 -12.38 4.72
C LYS A 52 -8.25 -11.85 5.44
N LYS A 53 -8.26 -11.94 6.76
CA LYS A 53 -9.37 -11.44 7.58
C LYS A 53 -9.55 -9.94 7.41
N PHE A 54 -8.45 -9.20 7.42
CA PHE A 54 -8.51 -7.75 7.30
C PHE A 54 -9.01 -7.34 5.91
N ALA A 55 -8.49 -7.95 4.86
CA ALA A 55 -8.94 -7.69 3.49
C ALA A 55 -10.43 -7.98 3.32
N GLU A 56 -10.92 -9.08 3.88
CA GLU A 56 -12.33 -9.43 3.86
C GLU A 56 -13.17 -8.37 4.60
N SER A 57 -12.70 -7.92 5.75
CA SER A 57 -13.41 -6.89 6.53
C SER A 57 -13.50 -5.55 5.83
N ARG A 58 -12.54 -5.25 4.93
CA ARG A 58 -12.51 -4.01 4.15
C ARG A 58 -13.12 -4.17 2.75
N GLY A 59 -13.44 -5.39 2.35
CA GLY A 59 -13.97 -5.65 1.01
C GLY A 59 -12.93 -5.49 -0.10
N TRP A 60 -11.65 -5.63 0.22
CA TRP A 60 -10.58 -5.51 -0.77
C TRP A 60 -10.61 -6.68 -1.74
N LYS A 61 -10.49 -6.40 -3.03
CA LYS A 61 -10.53 -7.40 -4.10
C LYS A 61 -9.18 -7.62 -4.78
N PHE A 62 -8.20 -6.79 -4.48
CA PHE A 62 -6.85 -6.96 -5.01
C PHE A 62 -6.09 -8.05 -4.23
N PRO A 63 -5.08 -8.68 -4.87
CA PRO A 63 -4.25 -9.65 -4.16
C PRO A 63 -3.41 -8.97 -3.08
N ILE A 64 -3.24 -9.66 -1.96
CA ILE A 64 -2.37 -9.22 -0.89
C ILE A 64 -1.51 -10.40 -0.45
N VAL A 65 -0.20 -10.18 -0.31
CA VAL A 65 0.75 -11.22 0.07
C VAL A 65 1.58 -10.77 1.26
N SER A 66 2.02 -11.73 2.07
CA SER A 66 2.81 -11.48 3.25
C SER A 66 4.29 -11.54 2.95
N HIS A 67 5.06 -10.61 3.50
CA HIS A 67 6.51 -10.72 3.53
C HIS A 67 7.03 -11.05 4.94
N GLU A 68 6.14 -11.49 5.83
CA GLU A 68 6.52 -11.88 7.18
C GLU A 68 7.71 -12.85 7.16
N GLY A 69 8.71 -12.57 7.99
CA GLY A 69 9.89 -13.42 8.11
C GLY A 69 10.85 -13.35 6.95
N THR A 70 10.68 -12.43 6.03
CA THR A 70 11.59 -12.25 4.89
C THR A 70 12.33 -10.92 4.98
N GLU A 71 13.38 -10.78 4.17
CA GLU A 71 14.15 -9.55 4.03
C GLU A 71 13.63 -8.66 2.90
N PHE A 72 12.50 -9.01 2.28
CA PHE A 72 12.02 -8.33 1.08
C PHE A 72 11.89 -6.81 1.28
N ALA A 73 11.21 -6.38 2.33
CA ALA A 73 11.00 -4.95 2.57
C ALA A 73 12.32 -4.20 2.78
N ALA A 74 13.25 -4.81 3.53
CA ALA A 74 14.57 -4.24 3.75
C ALA A 74 15.36 -4.15 2.45
N ASP A 75 15.33 -5.21 1.65
CA ASP A 75 16.03 -5.25 0.36
C ASP A 75 15.48 -4.20 -0.61
N MET A 76 14.19 -3.89 -0.51
CA MET A 76 13.56 -2.87 -1.35
C MET A 76 13.72 -1.44 -0.81
N GLY A 77 14.29 -1.26 0.38
CA GLY A 77 14.47 0.05 0.97
C GLY A 77 13.27 0.58 1.74
N TYR A 78 12.37 -0.30 2.16
CA TYR A 78 11.13 0.06 2.84
C TYR A 78 11.12 -0.31 4.32
N VAL A 79 12.30 -0.28 4.93
CA VAL A 79 12.49 -0.36 6.37
C VAL A 79 13.29 0.87 6.80
N SER A 80 12.83 1.57 7.83
CA SER A 80 13.51 2.75 8.34
C SER A 80 14.76 2.37 9.15
N ASN A 81 15.62 3.36 9.41
CA ASN A 81 16.82 3.15 10.23
C ASN A 81 16.50 2.66 11.64
N SER A 82 15.30 2.95 12.14
CA SER A 82 14.83 2.50 13.44
C SER A 82 14.18 1.11 13.41
N GLY A 83 14.13 0.47 12.23
CA GLY A 83 13.56 -0.86 12.08
C GLY A 83 12.05 -0.88 11.78
N GLY A 84 11.41 0.28 11.69
CA GLY A 84 9.99 0.37 11.34
C GLY A 84 9.74 0.19 9.84
N TRP A 85 8.51 -0.15 9.49
CA TRP A 85 8.11 -0.29 8.09
C TRP A 85 7.88 1.08 7.46
N LEU A 86 8.09 1.16 6.15
CA LEU A 86 7.83 2.37 5.35
C LEU A 86 6.82 2.04 4.26
N PRO A 87 5.89 2.96 3.94
CA PRO A 87 4.90 2.74 2.89
C PRO A 87 5.39 3.28 1.55
N GLY A 88 4.91 2.69 0.48
CA GLY A 88 5.23 3.18 -0.85
C GLY A 88 4.83 2.22 -1.94
N VAL A 89 5.35 2.45 -3.13
CA VAL A 89 5.11 1.63 -4.30
C VAL A 89 6.43 1.36 -5.02
N SER A 90 6.59 0.13 -5.49
CA SER A 90 7.68 -0.24 -6.39
C SER A 90 7.08 -0.83 -7.66
N VAL A 91 7.69 -0.54 -8.79
CA VAL A 91 7.29 -1.12 -10.07
C VAL A 91 8.41 -2.01 -10.58
N PHE A 92 8.04 -3.22 -10.96
CA PHE A 92 8.98 -4.22 -11.48
C PHE A 92 8.62 -4.57 -12.90
N ARG A 93 9.66 -4.85 -13.70
CA ARG A 93 9.50 -5.40 -15.04
C ARG A 93 10.22 -6.72 -15.12
N ARG A 94 9.57 -7.72 -15.71
CA ARG A 94 10.24 -8.98 -16.02
C ARG A 94 10.66 -9.03 -17.47
N GLU A 95 11.89 -9.49 -17.68
CA GLU A 95 12.50 -9.65 -18.98
C GLU A 95 13.13 -11.05 -19.00
N GLY A 96 12.44 -12.02 -19.62
CA GLY A 96 12.86 -13.42 -19.56
C GLY A 96 12.85 -13.90 -18.10
N ASP A 97 14.00 -14.35 -17.61
CA ASP A 97 14.15 -14.83 -16.22
C ASP A 97 14.54 -13.74 -15.24
N ALA A 98 14.78 -12.51 -15.72
CA ALA A 98 15.20 -11.41 -14.88
C ALA A 98 14.00 -10.55 -14.48
N ILE A 99 14.04 -10.05 -13.23
CA ILE A 99 13.06 -9.09 -12.71
C ILE A 99 13.84 -7.88 -12.21
N LYS A 100 13.47 -6.71 -12.71
CA LYS A 100 14.14 -5.46 -12.35
C LYS A 100 13.14 -4.49 -11.74
N ARG A 101 13.54 -3.80 -10.67
CA ARG A 101 12.77 -2.66 -10.19
C ARG A 101 13.08 -1.47 -11.06
N VAL A 102 12.06 -0.93 -11.73
CA VAL A 102 12.22 0.17 -12.70
C VAL A 102 11.88 1.53 -12.12
N SER A 103 11.06 1.57 -11.08
CA SER A 103 10.74 2.82 -10.36
C SER A 103 10.21 2.50 -8.98
N ASP A 104 10.28 3.49 -8.08
CA ASP A 104 9.63 3.40 -6.78
C ASP A 104 9.48 4.80 -6.19
N THR A 105 8.54 4.91 -5.25
CA THR A 105 8.38 6.13 -4.47
C THR A 105 7.72 5.81 -3.13
N GLY A 106 8.10 6.55 -2.09
CA GLY A 106 7.46 6.45 -0.80
C GLY A 106 6.11 7.16 -0.76
N PHE A 107 5.26 6.74 0.15
CA PHE A 107 3.98 7.41 0.41
C PHE A 107 4.08 8.30 1.64
N SER A 108 3.30 9.37 1.62
CA SER A 108 3.11 10.24 2.79
C SER A 108 1.75 10.92 2.67
N PRO A 109 1.14 11.34 3.80
CA PRO A 109 -0.10 12.10 3.74
C PRO A 109 0.07 13.32 2.84
N GLY A 110 -0.89 13.54 1.95
CA GLY A 110 -0.84 14.63 0.99
C GLY A 110 -0.25 14.27 -0.38
N ASP A 111 0.17 13.02 -0.58
CA ASP A 111 0.76 12.59 -1.85
C ASP A 111 -0.27 12.42 -2.97
N ASP A 112 0.22 12.07 -4.16
CA ASP A 112 -0.63 11.90 -5.35
C ASP A 112 -1.25 10.50 -5.46
N PHE A 113 -0.98 9.61 -4.49
CA PHE A 113 -1.45 8.22 -4.54
C PHE A 113 -2.75 7.98 -3.78
N CYS A 114 -3.33 9.04 -3.23
CA CYS A 114 -4.65 9.02 -2.63
C CYS A 114 -5.36 10.32 -2.99
N SER A 115 -6.38 10.23 -3.80
CA SER A 115 -7.11 11.42 -4.28
C SER A 115 -7.83 12.19 -3.17
N LEU A 116 -8.02 11.57 -2.01
CA LEU A 116 -8.71 12.18 -0.88
C LEU A 116 -8.06 13.51 -0.46
N TRP A 117 -6.74 13.57 -0.46
CA TRP A 117 -6.00 14.78 -0.08
C TRP A 117 -6.34 15.95 -0.99
N HIS A 118 -6.39 15.70 -2.28
CA HIS A 118 -6.68 16.73 -3.27
C HIS A 118 -8.12 17.23 -3.16
N PHE A 119 -9.06 16.34 -2.87
CA PHE A 119 -10.45 16.76 -2.63
C PHE A 119 -10.55 17.61 -1.37
N PHE A 120 -9.87 17.22 -0.31
CA PHE A 120 -9.89 18.00 0.93
C PHE A 120 -9.29 19.39 0.74
N ASP A 121 -8.24 19.51 -0.07
CA ASP A 121 -7.62 20.80 -0.35
C ASP A 121 -8.58 21.78 -1.03
N MET A 122 -9.63 21.29 -1.64
CA MET A 122 -10.67 22.13 -2.26
C MET A 122 -11.69 22.66 -1.26
N LEU A 123 -11.70 22.14 -0.04
CA LEU A 123 -12.63 22.61 1.00
C LEU A 123 -12.12 23.90 1.63
N PRO A 124 -13.02 24.77 2.10
CA PRO A 124 -12.61 26.04 2.72
C PRO A 124 -11.62 25.90 3.87
N GLY A 125 -11.72 24.82 4.64
CA GLY A 125 -10.81 24.53 5.75
C GLY A 125 -9.74 23.53 5.41
N GLY A 126 -9.62 23.10 4.15
CA GLY A 126 -8.67 22.07 3.75
C GLY A 126 -8.94 20.75 4.49
N VAL A 127 -7.87 20.08 4.89
CA VAL A 127 -7.97 18.83 5.66
C VAL A 127 -8.58 19.06 7.06
N GLY A 128 -8.37 20.23 7.63
CA GLY A 128 -8.88 20.55 8.96
C GLY A 128 -8.33 19.61 10.02
N ASP A 129 -9.20 19.21 10.95
CA ASP A 129 -8.86 18.31 12.06
C ASP A 129 -8.90 16.83 11.67
N TRP A 130 -9.36 16.54 10.46
CA TRP A 130 -9.30 15.16 10.01
C TRP A 130 -7.85 14.69 10.22
N PRO A 131 -7.54 13.49 10.62
CA PRO A 131 -8.07 12.27 10.04
C PRO A 131 -8.87 11.39 11.01
N HIS A 132 -10.04 11.03 10.62
CA HIS A 132 -10.82 10.02 11.34
C HIS A 132 -10.16 8.66 11.31
N VAL A 133 -9.46 8.36 10.25
CA VAL A 133 -8.80 7.08 10.07
C VAL A 133 -7.76 6.84 11.15
N ALA A 134 -7.09 7.89 11.61
CA ALA A 134 -6.10 7.79 12.67
C ALA A 134 -6.70 7.48 14.03
N LYS A 135 -8.00 7.61 14.17
CA LYS A 135 -8.70 7.36 15.44
C LYS A 135 -9.30 5.97 15.52
N LYS A 136 -9.14 5.16 14.48
CA LYS A 136 -9.60 3.78 14.52
C LYS A 136 -8.83 3.00 15.57
N PRO A 137 -9.49 2.05 16.21
CA PRO A 137 -8.78 1.14 17.10
C PRO A 137 -7.62 0.47 16.33
N SER A 138 -6.51 0.27 16.99
CA SER A 138 -5.30 -0.31 16.44
C SER A 138 -4.65 0.50 15.33
N CYS A 139 -5.16 1.69 15.04
CA CYS A 139 -4.55 2.56 14.05
C CYS A 139 -3.51 3.43 14.70
N CYS A 140 -2.47 3.73 14.01
CA CYS A 140 -1.45 4.74 14.32
C CYS A 140 -1.06 4.97 15.79
N SER A 141 -1.86 4.53 16.74
CA SER A 141 -1.52 4.62 18.16
C SER A 141 -0.37 3.69 18.54
N SER A 142 -0.07 2.73 17.69
CA SER A 142 1.06 1.82 17.85
C SER A 142 2.29 2.28 17.08
N HIS A 143 2.22 3.41 16.46
CA HIS A 143 3.33 3.97 15.67
C HIS A 143 4.06 5.10 16.42
#